data_c14bf66c686134c3193851ee614ba00c
#
_entry.id   c14bf66c686134c3193851ee614ba00c
#
_cell.length_a   1.000
_cell.length_b   1.000
_cell.length_c   1.000
_cell.angle_alpha   90.00
_cell.angle_beta   90.00
_cell.angle_gamma   90.00
#
_symmetry.space_group_name_H-M   'P 1'
#
loop_
_entity.id
_entity.type
_entity.pdbx_description
1 polymer ?
#
loop_
_entity_poly.entity_id
_entity_poly.type
_entity_poly.pdbx_seq_one_letter_code
_entity_poly.pdbx_strand_id
1 'polypeptide(L)'
;ADEVGATLWADIAHPAGLIAKGLLSSPFEHCHVVTTTTHKTLRGPRGGLIMMGKDFENTYGHKTPKGETKLMSAVLDSAVFPGIQGGPLEHVIAAKAVAFAEAIDPKFETYAKQVVANARALAKAMVDNGFDIVSGGTDNHLMLVDLRNKNVNGKETEKALVKADITCNKNMVPFDSRSAFQTSG
;
A
#
# COMPACT_ATOMS: atom_id res chain seq x y z
N ALA A 1 18.96 8.41 -1.48
CA ALA A 1 18.28 9.66 -1.09
C ALA A 1 19.27 10.64 -0.51
N ASP A 2 20.07 10.24 0.47
CA ASP A 2 21.01 11.10 1.20
C ASP A 2 22.06 11.72 0.28
N GLU A 3 22.58 10.96 -0.69
CA GLU A 3 23.57 11.44 -1.67
C GLU A 3 23.10 12.64 -2.50
N VAL A 4 21.80 12.75 -2.68
CA VAL A 4 21.18 13.83 -3.49
C VAL A 4 20.33 14.79 -2.64
N GLY A 5 20.37 14.66 -1.32
CA GLY A 5 19.59 15.49 -0.39
C GLY A 5 18.08 15.34 -0.52
N ALA A 6 17.58 14.20 -1.00
CA ALA A 6 16.16 13.95 -1.19
C ALA A 6 15.53 13.26 0.04
N THR A 7 14.29 13.63 0.35
CA THR A 7 13.50 12.91 1.35
C THR A 7 13.02 11.59 0.75
N LEU A 8 13.33 10.47 1.43
CA LEU A 8 12.84 9.15 1.05
C LEU A 8 11.52 8.85 1.74
N TRP A 9 10.49 8.62 0.96
CA TRP A 9 9.15 8.28 1.41
C TRP A 9 8.73 6.92 0.87
N ALA A 10 8.22 6.06 1.75
CA ALA A 10 7.63 4.77 1.38
C ALA A 10 6.12 4.77 1.65
N ASP A 11 5.32 4.49 0.62
CA ASP A 11 3.92 4.13 0.81
C ASP A 11 3.78 2.60 0.87
N ILE A 12 3.34 2.10 2.02
CA ILE A 12 3.17 0.66 2.27
C ILE A 12 1.70 0.27 2.38
N ALA A 13 0.81 1.04 1.76
CA ALA A 13 -0.64 0.87 1.89
C ALA A 13 -1.10 -0.57 1.58
N HIS A 14 -0.55 -1.21 0.56
CA HIS A 14 -0.89 -2.59 0.21
C HIS A 14 -0.25 -3.64 1.15
N PRO A 15 1.07 -3.66 1.37
CA PRO A 15 1.74 -4.71 2.12
C PRO A 15 1.78 -4.51 3.64
N ALA A 16 1.20 -3.44 4.19
CA ALA A 16 1.36 -3.07 5.60
C ALA A 16 1.06 -4.21 6.59
N GLY A 17 0.02 -5.00 6.36
CA GLY A 17 -0.30 -6.15 7.21
C GLY A 17 0.75 -7.27 7.16
N LEU A 18 1.40 -7.46 6.01
CA LEU A 18 2.48 -8.43 5.84
C LEU A 18 3.78 -7.95 6.51
N ILE A 19 4.06 -6.65 6.38
CA ILE A 19 5.20 -5.99 7.03
C ILE A 19 5.05 -6.04 8.56
N ALA A 20 3.85 -5.79 9.08
CA ALA A 20 3.56 -5.84 10.51
C ALA A 20 3.83 -7.22 11.14
N LYS A 21 3.83 -8.29 10.34
CA LYS A 21 4.19 -9.66 10.77
C LYS A 21 5.56 -10.13 10.29
N GLY A 22 6.40 -9.22 9.79
CA GLY A 22 7.76 -9.56 9.35
C GLY A 22 7.83 -10.46 8.12
N LEU A 23 6.74 -10.62 7.36
CA LEU A 23 6.73 -11.39 6.12
C LEU A 23 7.34 -10.62 4.95
N LEU A 24 7.46 -9.30 5.08
CA LEU A 24 8.15 -8.41 4.17
C LEU A 24 9.01 -7.43 4.97
N SER A 25 10.07 -6.92 4.35
CA SER A 25 11.00 -5.99 4.98
C SER A 25 10.33 -4.70 5.42
N SER A 26 10.69 -4.21 6.61
CA SER A 26 10.22 -2.93 7.14
C SER A 26 10.98 -1.77 6.49
N PRO A 27 10.32 -0.70 6.03
CA PRO A 27 10.98 0.48 5.50
C PRO A 27 11.46 1.46 6.56
N PHE A 28 11.09 1.29 7.82
CA PHE A 28 11.29 2.30 8.87
C PHE A 28 12.75 2.65 9.16
N GLU A 29 13.67 1.71 8.93
CA GLU A 29 15.12 1.97 9.11
C GLU A 29 15.75 2.72 7.93
N HIS A 30 15.05 2.79 6.79
CA HIS A 30 15.59 3.32 5.55
C HIS A 30 14.86 4.57 5.04
N CYS A 31 13.63 4.81 5.50
CA CYS A 31 12.78 5.88 4.99
C CYS A 31 12.58 6.97 6.02
N HIS A 32 12.56 8.22 5.55
CA HIS A 32 12.28 9.38 6.37
C HIS A 32 10.82 9.43 6.82
N VAL A 33 9.91 9.11 5.89
CA VAL A 33 8.47 9.09 6.13
C VAL A 33 7.89 7.81 5.55
N VAL A 34 6.94 7.22 6.27
CA VAL A 34 6.20 6.03 5.83
C VAL A 34 4.71 6.33 5.91
N THR A 35 3.99 6.05 4.84
CA THR A 35 2.52 6.16 4.84
C THR A 35 1.87 4.81 4.58
N THR A 36 0.65 4.65 5.08
CA THR A 36 -0.16 3.49 4.81
C THR A 36 -1.65 3.80 4.89
N THR A 37 -2.45 2.94 4.32
CA THR A 37 -3.88 2.83 4.61
C THR A 37 -4.13 1.76 5.66
N THR A 38 -5.25 1.86 6.37
CA THR A 38 -5.64 0.86 7.38
C THR A 38 -6.59 -0.22 6.86
N HIS A 39 -7.16 -0.05 5.66
CA HIS A 39 -8.26 -0.85 5.12
C HIS A 39 -7.87 -1.87 4.03
N LYS A 40 -6.59 -2.20 3.91
CA LYS A 40 -6.10 -3.23 2.97
C LYS A 40 -5.65 -4.47 3.75
N THR A 41 -4.41 -4.89 3.64
CA THR A 41 -3.92 -6.09 4.37
C THR A 41 -3.97 -5.96 5.89
N LEU A 42 -4.06 -4.75 6.44
CA LEU A 42 -4.31 -4.52 7.87
C LEU A 42 -5.75 -4.82 8.32
N ARG A 43 -6.69 -4.98 7.40
CA ARG A 43 -8.13 -5.31 7.68
C ARG A 43 -8.86 -4.31 8.57
N GLY A 44 -8.41 -3.06 8.61
CA GLY A 44 -9.01 -2.00 9.43
C GLY A 44 -10.05 -1.15 8.69
N PRO A 45 -10.54 -0.10 9.33
CA PRO A 45 -11.45 0.87 8.73
C PRO A 45 -10.75 1.70 7.67
N ARG A 46 -11.50 2.37 6.79
CA ARG A 46 -10.94 3.34 5.85
C ARG A 46 -10.26 4.47 6.59
N GLY A 47 -9.01 4.70 6.25
CA GLY A 47 -8.18 5.75 6.82
C GLY A 47 -6.74 5.60 6.41
N GLY A 48 -5.93 6.60 6.77
CA GLY A 48 -4.50 6.63 6.54
C GLY A 48 -3.72 6.80 7.84
N LEU A 49 -2.43 6.55 7.75
CA LEU A 49 -1.44 6.83 8.77
C LEU A 49 -0.22 7.47 8.10
N ILE A 50 0.38 8.42 8.79
CA ILE A 50 1.71 8.95 8.48
C ILE A 50 2.60 8.59 9.66
N MET A 51 3.73 8.02 9.40
CA MET A 51 4.63 7.47 10.41
C MET A 51 6.08 7.82 10.10
N MET A 52 6.90 7.85 11.13
CA MET A 52 8.36 8.01 11.01
C MET A 52 9.03 7.09 12.02
N GLY A 53 10.16 6.47 11.64
CA GLY A 53 10.97 5.69 12.57
C GLY A 53 11.77 6.60 13.52
N LYS A 54 12.16 7.78 13.02
CA LYS A 54 12.89 8.82 13.75
C LYS A 54 12.44 10.18 13.25
N ASP A 55 12.23 11.12 14.18
CA ASP A 55 11.92 12.50 13.85
C ASP A 55 13.19 13.28 13.47
N PHE A 56 13.05 14.32 12.66
CA PHE A 56 14.18 15.12 12.18
C PHE A 56 13.75 16.57 11.90
N GLU A 57 14.70 17.49 11.84
CA GLU A 57 14.45 18.86 11.43
C GLU A 57 14.01 18.92 9.97
N ASN A 58 12.93 19.67 9.69
CA ASN A 58 12.45 19.78 8.32
C ASN A 58 13.44 20.51 7.42
N THR A 59 13.57 20.07 6.18
CA THR A 59 14.43 20.67 5.15
C THR A 59 13.69 21.69 4.27
N TYR A 60 12.41 21.95 4.56
CA TYR A 60 11.53 22.80 3.74
C TYR A 60 11.43 24.25 4.24
N GLY A 61 12.25 24.63 5.24
CA GLY A 61 12.31 25.98 5.75
C GLY A 61 11.18 26.38 6.71
N HIS A 62 10.35 25.44 7.19
CA HIS A 62 9.32 25.74 8.19
C HIS A 62 9.96 26.05 9.54
N LYS A 63 9.61 27.22 10.10
CA LYS A 63 10.14 27.70 11.38
C LYS A 63 9.04 27.93 12.40
N THR A 64 9.40 27.87 13.67
CA THR A 64 8.56 28.31 14.79
C THR A 64 8.45 29.84 14.81
N PRO A 65 7.50 30.44 15.54
CA PRO A 65 7.45 31.89 15.74
C PRO A 65 8.73 32.48 16.36
N LYS A 66 9.54 31.66 17.04
CA LYS A 66 10.83 32.06 17.62
C LYS A 66 12.00 31.94 16.63
N GLY A 67 11.75 31.50 15.37
CA GLY A 67 12.76 31.35 14.34
C GLY A 67 13.51 30.01 14.34
N GLU A 68 13.18 29.07 15.25
CA GLU A 68 13.78 27.74 15.30
C GLU A 68 13.22 26.84 14.18
N THR A 69 14.02 25.94 13.65
CA THR A 69 13.57 24.96 12.65
C THR A 69 12.55 24.00 13.30
N LYS A 70 11.39 23.81 12.67
CA LYS A 70 10.41 22.84 13.14
C LYS A 70 10.86 21.41 12.87
N LEU A 71 10.51 20.49 13.76
CA LEU A 71 10.61 19.06 13.49
C LEU A 71 9.61 18.65 12.39
N MET A 72 9.96 17.60 11.65
CA MET A 72 9.13 17.13 10.54
C MET A 72 7.77 16.64 11.01
N SER A 73 7.67 16.01 12.18
CA SER A 73 6.40 15.64 12.80
C SER A 73 5.46 16.83 12.95
N ALA A 74 5.95 17.94 13.47
CA ALA A 74 5.15 19.15 13.65
C ALA A 74 4.70 19.78 12.31
N VAL A 75 5.50 19.63 11.26
CA VAL A 75 5.12 20.06 9.90
C VAL A 75 4.01 19.18 9.36
N LEU A 76 4.14 17.85 9.50
CA LEU A 76 3.14 16.88 9.05
C LEU A 76 1.83 17.03 9.83
N ASP A 77 1.89 17.17 11.15
CA ASP A 77 0.70 17.40 11.99
C ASP A 77 -0.06 18.64 11.54
N SER A 78 0.66 19.74 11.31
CA SER A 78 0.04 20.99 10.84
C SER A 78 -0.55 20.86 9.43
N ALA A 79 0.06 20.05 8.56
CA ALA A 79 -0.46 19.80 7.22
C ALA A 79 -1.73 18.93 7.25
N VAL A 80 -1.80 17.99 8.19
CA VAL A 80 -3.01 17.18 8.41
C VAL A 80 -4.09 18.04 9.04
N PHE A 81 -3.82 18.65 10.21
CA PHE A 81 -4.77 19.50 10.91
C PHE A 81 -4.08 20.77 11.42
N PRO A 82 -4.58 21.96 11.10
CA PRO A 82 -5.83 22.24 10.35
C PRO A 82 -5.65 22.32 8.81
N GLY A 83 -4.52 21.84 8.26
CA GLY A 83 -4.17 22.05 6.85
C GLY A 83 -5.20 21.47 5.86
N ILE A 84 -5.50 20.18 5.99
CA ILE A 84 -6.38 19.45 5.07
C ILE A 84 -7.62 18.91 5.77
N GLN A 85 -7.47 18.44 7.01
CA GLN A 85 -8.52 17.80 7.81
C GLN A 85 -9.21 18.78 8.73
N GLY A 86 -10.44 18.44 9.17
CA GLY A 86 -11.19 19.12 10.21
C GLY A 86 -11.40 18.21 11.42
N GLY A 87 -12.61 18.26 12.02
CA GLY A 87 -12.95 17.39 13.15
C GLY A 87 -12.74 15.91 12.83
N PRO A 88 -12.08 15.15 13.74
CA PRO A 88 -11.76 13.76 13.50
C PRO A 88 -12.99 12.86 13.53
N LEU A 89 -12.97 11.78 12.75
CA LEU A 89 -13.96 10.71 12.80
C LEU A 89 -13.59 9.74 13.93
N GLU A 90 -14.04 9.98 15.14
CA GLU A 90 -13.64 9.24 16.33
C GLU A 90 -14.00 7.74 16.26
N HIS A 91 -15.13 7.39 15.63
CA HIS A 91 -15.50 6.00 15.38
C HIS A 91 -14.49 5.28 14.47
N VAL A 92 -13.89 5.98 13.50
CA VAL A 92 -12.80 5.44 12.66
C VAL A 92 -11.52 5.27 13.49
N ILE A 93 -11.21 6.22 14.37
CA ILE A 93 -10.04 6.13 15.26
C ILE A 93 -10.19 4.94 16.21
N ALA A 94 -11.36 4.76 16.81
CA ALA A 94 -11.64 3.60 17.66
C ALA A 94 -11.54 2.27 16.89
N ALA A 95 -12.07 2.22 15.67
CA ALA A 95 -11.94 1.05 14.79
C ALA A 95 -10.49 0.76 14.39
N LYS A 96 -9.65 1.78 14.19
CA LYS A 96 -8.20 1.60 13.98
C LYS A 96 -7.54 0.94 15.19
N ALA A 97 -7.90 1.35 16.42
CA ALA A 97 -7.35 0.76 17.62
C ALA A 97 -7.66 -0.75 17.72
N VAL A 98 -8.88 -1.15 17.38
CA VAL A 98 -9.28 -2.57 17.32
C VAL A 98 -8.46 -3.29 16.24
N ALA A 99 -8.36 -2.74 15.03
CA ALA A 99 -7.60 -3.35 13.95
C ALA A 99 -6.11 -3.53 14.30
N PHE A 100 -5.52 -2.58 15.01
CA PHE A 100 -4.12 -2.68 15.46
C PHE A 100 -3.95 -3.72 16.56
N ALA A 101 -4.91 -3.83 17.48
CA ALA A 101 -4.92 -4.89 18.49
C ALA A 101 -5.00 -6.29 17.81
N GLU A 102 -5.85 -6.46 16.80
CA GLU A 102 -5.90 -7.67 15.99
C GLU A 102 -4.57 -7.93 15.26
N ALA A 103 -3.96 -6.89 14.67
CA ALA A 103 -2.70 -7.02 13.95
C ALA A 103 -1.52 -7.42 14.87
N ILE A 104 -1.58 -7.10 16.17
CA ILE A 104 -0.59 -7.53 17.17
C ILE A 104 -0.79 -9.01 17.54
N ASP A 105 -2.03 -9.49 17.55
CA ASP A 105 -2.35 -10.89 17.93
C ASP A 105 -1.57 -11.91 17.07
N PRO A 106 -1.02 -12.97 17.65
CA PRO A 106 -0.36 -14.05 16.90
C PRO A 106 -1.23 -14.68 15.80
N LYS A 107 -2.54 -14.71 15.96
CA LYS A 107 -3.47 -15.21 14.93
C LYS A 107 -3.41 -14.44 13.63
N PHE A 108 -3.04 -13.16 13.68
CA PHE A 108 -2.87 -12.35 12.48
C PHE A 108 -1.70 -12.85 11.61
N GLU A 109 -0.68 -13.43 12.21
CA GLU A 109 0.43 -14.03 11.46
C GLU A 109 -0.04 -15.22 10.62
N THR A 110 -0.90 -16.07 11.19
CA THR A 110 -1.52 -17.20 10.47
C THR A 110 -2.32 -16.71 9.27
N TYR A 111 -3.13 -15.66 9.46
CA TYR A 111 -3.86 -15.01 8.38
C TYR A 111 -2.91 -14.48 7.29
N ALA A 112 -1.90 -13.72 7.67
CA ALA A 112 -0.96 -13.10 6.73
C ALA A 112 -0.19 -14.15 5.91
N LYS A 113 0.27 -15.24 6.54
CA LYS A 113 0.90 -16.37 5.85
C LYS A 113 -0.05 -17.05 4.88
N GLN A 114 -1.31 -17.25 5.26
CA GLN A 114 -2.32 -17.84 4.38
C GLN A 114 -2.61 -16.96 3.16
N VAL A 115 -2.67 -15.64 3.34
CA VAL A 115 -2.84 -14.68 2.22
C VAL A 115 -1.72 -14.84 1.19
N VAL A 116 -0.46 -14.90 1.63
CA VAL A 116 0.69 -15.10 0.72
C VAL A 116 0.64 -16.46 0.05
N ALA A 117 0.31 -17.53 0.80
CA ALA A 117 0.19 -18.88 0.25
C ALA A 117 -0.91 -18.95 -0.83
N ASN A 118 -2.07 -18.34 -0.58
CA ASN A 118 -3.17 -18.28 -1.55
C ASN A 118 -2.77 -17.50 -2.81
N ALA A 119 -2.09 -16.36 -2.66
CA ALA A 119 -1.62 -15.57 -3.79
C ALA A 119 -0.64 -16.35 -4.66
N ARG A 120 0.31 -17.06 -4.05
CA ARG A 120 1.26 -17.93 -4.76
C ARG A 120 0.59 -19.08 -5.49
N ALA A 121 -0.38 -19.74 -4.84
CA ALA A 121 -1.15 -20.83 -5.46
C ALA A 121 -1.96 -20.32 -6.66
N LEU A 122 -2.61 -19.16 -6.53
CA LEU A 122 -3.34 -18.53 -7.62
C LEU A 122 -2.39 -18.14 -8.77
N ALA A 123 -1.28 -17.48 -8.47
CA ALA A 123 -0.28 -17.10 -9.46
C ALA A 123 0.22 -18.32 -10.25
N LYS A 124 0.57 -19.40 -9.53
CA LYS A 124 0.98 -20.65 -10.16
C LYS A 124 -0.10 -21.21 -11.09
N ALA A 125 -1.34 -21.29 -10.62
CA ALA A 125 -2.45 -21.80 -11.39
C ALA A 125 -2.71 -20.95 -12.66
N MET A 126 -2.57 -19.64 -12.58
CA MET A 126 -2.67 -18.74 -13.72
C MET A 126 -1.58 -19.04 -14.76
N VAL A 127 -0.34 -19.17 -14.33
CA VAL A 127 0.80 -19.52 -15.22
C VAL A 127 0.58 -20.88 -15.87
N ASP A 128 0.20 -21.90 -15.08
CA ASP A 128 -0.08 -23.27 -15.58
C ASP A 128 -1.21 -23.27 -16.64
N ASN A 129 -2.12 -22.31 -16.59
CA ASN A 129 -3.19 -22.10 -17.58
C ASN A 129 -2.80 -21.11 -18.71
N GLY A 130 -1.53 -20.79 -18.84
CA GLY A 130 -0.99 -20.01 -19.94
C GLY A 130 -1.28 -18.50 -19.84
N PHE A 131 -1.49 -17.96 -18.65
CA PHE A 131 -1.49 -16.53 -18.40
C PHE A 131 -0.08 -16.07 -18.04
N ASP A 132 0.30 -14.91 -18.54
CA ASP A 132 1.55 -14.27 -18.16
C ASP A 132 1.35 -13.44 -16.88
N ILE A 133 2.21 -13.62 -15.90
CA ILE A 133 2.27 -12.79 -14.70
C ILE A 133 3.53 -11.95 -14.76
N VAL A 134 3.39 -10.65 -14.62
CA VAL A 134 4.52 -9.73 -14.53
C VAL A 134 5.41 -10.18 -13.37
N SER A 135 6.73 -10.31 -13.62
CA SER A 135 7.72 -10.92 -12.72
C SER A 135 7.60 -12.45 -12.49
N GLY A 136 6.72 -13.14 -13.20
CA GLY A 136 6.63 -14.62 -13.17
C GLY A 136 5.89 -15.21 -11.95
N GLY A 137 5.40 -14.38 -11.02
CA GLY A 137 4.72 -14.84 -9.81
C GLY A 137 4.51 -13.72 -8.81
N THR A 138 4.43 -14.08 -7.52
CA THR A 138 4.30 -13.08 -6.44
C THR A 138 4.93 -13.54 -5.13
N ASP A 139 5.51 -12.60 -4.40
CA ASP A 139 6.03 -12.78 -3.05
C ASP A 139 5.12 -12.19 -1.96
N ASN A 140 4.02 -11.55 -2.37
CA ASN A 140 3.06 -10.90 -1.47
C ASN A 140 1.62 -11.33 -1.79
N HIS A 141 0.65 -10.46 -1.60
CA HIS A 141 -0.78 -10.71 -1.83
C HIS A 141 -1.27 -10.25 -3.21
N LEU A 142 -0.42 -9.60 -4.00
CA LEU A 142 -0.77 -9.03 -5.31
C LEU A 142 -0.08 -9.81 -6.44
N MET A 143 -0.71 -9.81 -7.61
CA MET A 143 -0.09 -10.18 -8.87
C MET A 143 -0.65 -9.29 -9.97
N LEU A 144 0.13 -9.01 -10.98
CA LEU A 144 -0.31 -8.32 -12.18
C LEU A 144 -0.30 -9.31 -13.35
N VAL A 145 -1.48 -9.60 -13.87
CA VAL A 145 -1.66 -10.50 -15.02
C VAL A 145 -1.52 -9.71 -16.31
N ASP A 146 -0.63 -10.14 -17.19
CA ASP A 146 -0.47 -9.56 -18.53
C ASP A 146 -1.40 -10.27 -19.51
N LEU A 147 -2.35 -9.55 -20.07
CA LEU A 147 -3.38 -10.08 -20.95
C LEU A 147 -3.03 -9.98 -22.44
N ARG A 148 -1.84 -9.46 -22.78
CA ARG A 148 -1.44 -9.26 -24.19
C ARG A 148 -1.39 -10.56 -24.96
N ASN A 149 -1.06 -11.68 -24.31
CA ASN A 149 -1.05 -13.02 -24.93
C ASN A 149 -2.46 -13.65 -25.09
N LYS A 150 -3.52 -12.99 -24.57
CA LYS A 150 -4.92 -13.50 -24.63
C LYS A 150 -5.81 -12.71 -25.58
N ASN A 151 -5.28 -11.71 -26.28
CA ASN A 151 -6.04 -10.83 -27.19
C ASN A 151 -7.25 -10.14 -26.55
N VAL A 152 -7.21 -9.91 -25.23
CA VAL A 152 -8.20 -9.15 -24.48
C VAL A 152 -7.54 -7.95 -23.82
N ASN A 153 -8.33 -7.02 -23.31
CA ASN A 153 -7.83 -5.88 -22.54
C ASN A 153 -8.35 -5.91 -21.10
N GLY A 154 -7.70 -5.14 -20.22
CA GLY A 154 -8.06 -5.10 -18.81
C GLY A 154 -9.51 -4.67 -18.57
N LYS A 155 -10.02 -3.69 -19.34
CA LYS A 155 -11.40 -3.21 -19.22
C LYS A 155 -12.45 -4.30 -19.54
N GLU A 156 -12.24 -5.07 -20.57
CA GLU A 156 -13.13 -6.17 -20.96
C GLU A 156 -13.05 -7.30 -19.93
N THR A 157 -11.85 -7.63 -19.49
CA THR A 157 -11.60 -8.66 -18.48
C THR A 157 -12.21 -8.29 -17.13
N GLU A 158 -12.00 -7.06 -16.64
CA GLU A 158 -12.63 -6.55 -15.41
C GLU A 158 -14.16 -6.70 -15.48
N LYS A 159 -14.79 -6.27 -16.59
CA LYS A 159 -16.24 -6.41 -16.78
C LYS A 159 -16.72 -7.86 -16.80
N ALA A 160 -15.95 -8.76 -17.40
CA ALA A 160 -16.29 -10.18 -17.45
C ALA A 160 -16.18 -10.82 -16.06
N LEU A 161 -15.11 -10.50 -15.31
CA LEU A 161 -14.90 -11.02 -13.97
C LEU A 161 -15.95 -10.53 -12.97
N VAL A 162 -16.36 -9.26 -13.06
CA VAL A 162 -17.46 -8.73 -12.23
C VAL A 162 -18.76 -9.51 -12.44
N LYS A 163 -19.07 -9.96 -13.68
CA LYS A 163 -20.24 -10.82 -13.93
C LYS A 163 -20.12 -12.21 -13.30
N ALA A 164 -18.91 -12.63 -12.98
CA ALA A 164 -18.64 -13.88 -12.28
C ALA A 164 -18.40 -13.68 -10.77
N ASP A 165 -18.78 -12.52 -10.22
CA ASP A 165 -18.56 -12.12 -8.81
C ASP A 165 -17.08 -12.10 -8.39
N ILE A 166 -16.18 -11.88 -9.34
CA ILE A 166 -14.74 -11.71 -9.08
C ILE A 166 -14.37 -10.24 -9.22
N THR A 167 -14.05 -9.61 -8.08
CA THR A 167 -13.62 -8.21 -8.06
C THR A 167 -12.11 -8.12 -8.31
N CYS A 168 -11.71 -7.36 -9.30
CA CYS A 168 -10.32 -7.04 -9.60
C CYS A 168 -10.20 -5.61 -10.13
N ASN A 169 -8.98 -5.13 -10.28
CA ASN A 169 -8.68 -3.86 -10.93
C ASN A 169 -8.04 -4.12 -12.29
N LYS A 170 -8.37 -3.31 -13.28
CA LYS A 170 -7.55 -3.20 -14.48
C LYS A 170 -6.35 -2.29 -14.20
N ASN A 171 -5.18 -2.70 -14.63
CA ASN A 171 -3.94 -1.94 -14.44
C ASN A 171 -3.08 -1.94 -15.71
N MET A 172 -2.29 -0.89 -15.89
CA MET A 172 -1.28 -0.91 -16.95
C MET A 172 -0.17 -1.89 -16.59
N VAL A 173 0.28 -2.65 -17.57
CA VAL A 173 1.51 -3.45 -17.45
C VAL A 173 2.73 -2.57 -17.77
N PRO A 174 3.95 -2.98 -17.40
CA PRO A 174 5.15 -2.25 -17.80
C PRO A 174 5.20 -2.05 -19.32
N PHE A 175 5.49 -0.80 -19.74
CA PHE A 175 5.52 -0.41 -21.17
C PHE A 175 4.21 -0.69 -21.93
N ASP A 176 3.08 -0.54 -21.24
CA ASP A 176 1.76 -0.74 -21.85
C ASP A 176 1.53 0.26 -22.98
N SER A 177 1.17 -0.23 -24.16
CA SER A 177 0.84 0.59 -25.33
C SER A 177 -0.63 1.04 -25.36
N ARG A 178 -1.48 0.47 -24.49
CA ARG A 178 -2.89 0.84 -24.37
C ARG A 178 -3.06 2.02 -23.41
N SER A 179 -4.15 2.73 -23.56
CA SER A 179 -4.49 3.82 -22.65
C SER A 179 -4.82 3.31 -21.24
N ALA A 180 -4.66 4.15 -20.21
CA ALA A 180 -5.04 3.85 -18.84
C ALA A 180 -6.54 3.51 -18.65
N PHE A 181 -7.39 3.83 -19.63
CA PHE A 181 -8.81 3.46 -19.62
C PHE A 181 -9.10 2.06 -20.14
N GLN A 182 -8.15 1.44 -20.85
CA GLN A 182 -8.28 0.10 -21.42
C GLN A 182 -7.35 -0.89 -20.74
N THR A 183 -6.08 -0.54 -20.60
CA THR A 183 -4.98 -1.32 -20.02
C THR A 183 -4.72 -2.68 -20.68
N SER A 184 -3.59 -3.29 -20.37
CA SER A 184 -3.26 -4.65 -20.79
C SER A 184 -3.16 -5.65 -19.62
N GLY A 185 -3.44 -5.20 -18.43
CA GLY A 185 -3.49 -6.04 -17.23
C GLY A 185 -4.70 -5.77 -16.39
#